data_321b83910d9a0584d83767b0fbd251e2
#
_entry.id   321b83910d9a0584d83767b0fbd251e2
#
_cell.length_a   1.000
_cell.length_b   1.000
_cell.length_c   1.000
_cell.angle_alpha   90.00
_cell.angle_beta   90.00
_cell.angle_gamma   90.00
#
_symmetry.space_group_name_H-M   'P 1'
#
loop_
_entity.id
_entity.type
_entity.pdbx_description
1 polymer ?
#
loop_
_entity_poly.entity_id
_entity_poly.type
_entity_poly.pdbx_seq_one_letter_code
_entity_poly.pdbx_strand_id
1 'polypeptide(L)'
;MNTELSLESIELSLYRYPKRSVEQLQAWDSADEYIINTVADLTLAEQSSVLIFNDSFGALTCAYNQHNVTTVSDSWISHAAIEQNLDENELSTEQVKVQDCLAALPENIDLVLIKIPRTLSLLEHQLAMLSHVVTSNTTIIAGAKAKDIHNSTLALFEKYLGETKTSLAKKKSRLIF
;
A
#
# COMPACT_ATOMS: atom_id res chain seq x y z
N MET A 1 -3.18 14.60 -18.30
CA MET A 1 -2.89 13.52 -17.30
C MET A 1 -2.12 14.12 -16.15
N ASN A 2 -2.51 13.85 -14.91
CA ASN A 2 -1.74 14.26 -13.74
C ASN A 2 -0.71 13.15 -13.42
N THR A 3 0.56 13.49 -13.45
CA THR A 3 1.69 12.59 -13.13
C THR A 3 2.39 12.99 -11.85
N GLU A 4 2.07 14.16 -11.30
CA GLU A 4 2.69 14.69 -10.10
C GLU A 4 1.77 14.46 -8.89
N LEU A 5 2.18 13.59 -7.99
CA LEU A 5 1.57 13.42 -6.69
C LEU A 5 2.26 14.39 -5.72
N SER A 6 1.54 15.43 -5.32
CA SER A 6 2.04 16.43 -4.38
C SER A 6 1.18 16.43 -3.12
N LEU A 7 1.76 16.01 -2.01
CA LEU A 7 1.18 16.01 -0.67
C LEU A 7 2.12 16.79 0.26
N GLU A 8 1.66 17.17 1.46
CA GLU A 8 2.46 17.99 2.39
C GLU A 8 3.87 17.45 2.66
N SER A 9 4.04 16.14 2.66
CA SER A 9 5.30 15.46 3.00
C SER A 9 6.01 14.83 1.81
N ILE A 10 5.40 14.77 0.62
CA ILE A 10 5.88 13.96 -0.51
C ILE A 10 5.57 14.63 -1.84
N GLU A 11 6.57 14.64 -2.72
CA GLU A 11 6.42 14.94 -4.14
C GLU A 11 6.96 13.77 -4.96
N LEU A 12 6.14 13.20 -5.84
CA LEU A 12 6.50 12.05 -6.68
C LEU A 12 5.94 12.21 -8.09
N SER A 13 6.77 11.89 -9.08
CA SER A 13 6.34 11.73 -10.47
C SER A 13 5.98 10.27 -10.72
N LEU A 14 4.70 9.97 -10.92
CA LEU A 14 4.20 8.60 -11.01
C LEU A 14 3.52 8.32 -12.35
N TYR A 15 3.91 7.23 -12.97
CA TYR A 15 3.40 6.78 -14.27
C TYR A 15 2.83 5.38 -14.19
N ARG A 16 1.80 5.11 -14.98
CA ARG A 16 1.34 3.74 -15.24
C ARG A 16 2.36 3.00 -16.09
N TYR A 17 2.35 1.68 -15.97
CA TYR A 17 3.22 0.83 -16.77
C TYR A 17 2.43 0.11 -17.90
N PRO A 18 2.95 0.04 -19.11
CA PRO A 18 4.12 0.79 -19.61
C PRO A 18 3.81 2.28 -19.75
N LYS A 19 4.84 3.12 -19.56
CA LYS A 19 4.72 4.58 -19.73
C LYS A 19 4.30 4.92 -21.15
N ARG A 20 3.18 5.61 -21.32
CA ARG A 20 2.63 5.99 -22.63
C ARG A 20 2.29 7.47 -22.67
N SER A 21 2.61 8.14 -23.78
CA SER A 21 2.29 9.55 -23.98
C SER A 21 0.78 9.85 -24.06
N VAL A 22 -0.01 8.84 -24.43
CA VAL A 22 -1.48 8.96 -24.57
C VAL A 22 -2.25 8.50 -23.33
N GLU A 23 -1.56 8.11 -22.24
CA GLU A 23 -2.22 7.69 -20.99
C GLU A 23 -2.95 8.88 -20.37
N GLN A 24 -4.20 8.68 -19.99
CA GLN A 24 -5.06 9.72 -19.39
C GLN A 24 -5.34 9.50 -17.91
N LEU A 25 -5.05 8.30 -17.40
CA LEU A 25 -5.32 7.93 -16.02
C LEU A 25 -4.06 8.10 -15.17
N GLN A 26 -4.20 8.72 -14.02
CA GLN A 26 -3.09 8.81 -13.06
C GLN A 26 -2.73 7.44 -12.46
N ALA A 27 -1.51 7.33 -11.95
CA ALA A 27 -0.94 6.09 -11.42
C ALA A 27 -1.31 5.81 -9.95
N TRP A 28 -2.04 6.68 -9.30
CA TRP A 28 -2.52 6.52 -7.91
C TRP A 28 -4.00 6.90 -7.82
N ASP A 29 -4.61 6.60 -6.70
CA ASP A 29 -5.98 6.98 -6.39
C ASP A 29 -6.09 7.70 -5.04
N SER A 30 -7.30 8.11 -4.69
CA SER A 30 -7.57 8.81 -3.44
C SER A 30 -7.34 7.96 -2.18
N ALA A 31 -7.30 6.63 -2.31
CA ALA A 31 -6.95 5.76 -1.19
C ALA A 31 -5.45 5.81 -0.90
N ASP A 32 -4.59 5.90 -1.94
CA ASP A 32 -3.15 6.11 -1.77
C ASP A 32 -2.88 7.44 -1.05
N GLU A 33 -3.50 8.53 -1.52
CA GLU A 33 -3.37 9.84 -0.88
C GLU A 33 -3.83 9.80 0.59
N TYR A 34 -4.94 9.11 0.87
CA TYR A 34 -5.49 9.02 2.22
C TYR A 34 -4.58 8.22 3.15
N ILE A 35 -4.03 7.11 2.68
CA ILE A 35 -3.05 6.32 3.42
C ILE A 35 -1.82 7.17 3.74
N ILE A 36 -1.21 7.80 2.75
CA ILE A 36 0.01 8.61 2.92
C ILE A 36 -0.22 9.75 3.91
N ASN A 37 -1.31 10.49 3.78
CA ASN A 37 -1.64 11.57 4.71
C ASN A 37 -1.89 11.07 6.14
N THR A 38 -2.46 9.87 6.30
CA THR A 38 -2.69 9.28 7.62
C THR A 38 -1.39 8.82 8.25
N VAL A 39 -0.50 8.23 7.48
CA VAL A 39 0.84 7.81 7.96
C VAL A 39 1.70 9.02 8.32
N ALA A 40 1.54 10.16 7.64
CA ALA A 40 2.25 11.40 7.96
C ALA A 40 1.97 11.90 9.39
N ASP A 41 0.80 11.57 9.95
CA ASP A 41 0.43 11.88 11.34
C ASP A 41 1.06 10.90 12.36
N LEU A 42 1.69 9.82 11.88
CA LEU A 42 2.39 8.84 12.73
C LEU A 42 3.87 9.19 12.82
N THR A 43 4.46 8.91 13.97
CA THR A 43 5.91 9.00 14.14
C THR A 43 6.53 7.64 13.80
N LEU A 44 7.06 7.50 12.58
CA LEU A 44 7.84 6.34 12.17
C LEU A 44 9.31 6.57 12.52
N ALA A 45 9.93 5.57 13.14
CA ALA A 45 11.38 5.57 13.34
C ALA A 45 12.11 5.47 11.99
N GLU A 46 13.35 5.94 11.94
CA GLU A 46 14.22 5.72 10.80
C GLU A 46 14.37 4.21 10.54
N GLN A 47 14.35 3.82 9.28
CA GLN A 47 14.48 2.42 8.86
C GLN A 47 13.42 1.45 9.46
N SER A 48 12.21 1.95 9.76
CA SER A 48 11.08 1.11 10.13
C SER A 48 10.82 0.02 9.09
N SER A 49 10.36 -1.15 9.54
CA SER A 49 9.92 -2.22 8.64
C SER A 49 8.50 -1.93 8.14
N VAL A 50 8.36 -1.67 6.85
CA VAL A 50 7.09 -1.35 6.19
C VAL A 50 6.73 -2.45 5.21
N LEU A 51 5.55 -3.05 5.39
CA LEU A 51 5.00 -4.07 4.52
C LEU A 51 3.81 -3.48 3.74
N ILE A 52 3.86 -3.56 2.42
CA ILE A 52 2.85 -2.97 1.53
C ILE A 52 2.22 -4.07 0.67
N PHE A 53 0.89 -4.15 0.67
CA PHE A 53 0.13 -5.06 -0.17
C PHE A 53 -0.59 -4.34 -1.30
N ASN A 54 -0.46 -4.88 -2.51
CA ASN A 54 -1.24 -4.49 -3.70
C ASN A 54 -1.02 -3.04 -4.15
N ASP A 55 0.20 -2.54 -4.04
CA ASP A 55 0.59 -1.24 -4.59
C ASP A 55 0.60 -1.32 -6.13
N SER A 56 -0.39 -0.71 -6.77
CA SER A 56 -0.64 -0.93 -8.21
C SER A 56 0.47 -0.42 -9.11
N PHE A 57 0.99 0.77 -8.81
CA PHE A 57 2.01 1.44 -9.63
C PHE A 57 3.16 2.02 -8.82
N GLY A 58 3.24 1.73 -7.54
CA GLY A 58 4.36 2.11 -6.69
C GLY A 58 4.20 3.41 -5.91
N ALA A 59 3.01 3.97 -5.81
CA ALA A 59 2.79 5.21 -5.05
C ALA A 59 3.20 5.06 -3.57
N LEU A 60 2.80 3.98 -2.91
CA LEU A 60 3.16 3.70 -1.52
C LEU A 60 4.62 3.27 -1.40
N THR A 61 5.10 2.41 -2.29
CA THR A 61 6.49 1.93 -2.27
C THR A 61 7.47 3.09 -2.45
N CYS A 62 7.21 3.99 -3.39
CA CYS A 62 8.04 5.20 -3.59
C CYS A 62 7.95 6.14 -2.38
N ALA A 63 6.77 6.33 -1.80
CA ALA A 63 6.58 7.21 -0.65
C ALA A 63 7.40 6.80 0.58
N TYR A 64 7.65 5.50 0.76
CA TYR A 64 8.33 4.94 1.93
C TYR A 64 9.66 4.27 1.62
N ASN A 65 10.25 4.51 0.44
CA ASN A 65 11.47 3.83 -0.02
C ASN A 65 12.69 3.98 0.90
N GLN A 66 12.73 5.00 1.75
CA GLN A 66 13.79 5.23 2.74
C GLN A 66 13.68 4.33 4.00
N HIS A 67 12.59 3.59 4.13
CA HIS A 67 12.40 2.56 5.14
C HIS A 67 12.76 1.18 4.59
N ASN A 68 12.77 0.16 5.44
CA ASN A 68 12.91 -1.23 5.00
C ASN A 68 11.57 -1.72 4.45
N VAL A 69 11.37 -1.58 3.14
CA VAL A 69 10.10 -1.84 2.47
C VAL A 69 10.08 -3.23 1.85
N THR A 70 9.02 -3.98 2.15
CA THR A 70 8.63 -5.17 1.39
C THR A 70 7.27 -4.92 0.76
N THR A 71 7.20 -4.97 -0.56
CA THR A 71 5.96 -4.82 -1.31
C THR A 71 5.53 -6.15 -1.90
N VAL A 72 4.30 -6.54 -1.61
CA VAL A 72 3.71 -7.82 -2.03
C VAL A 72 2.63 -7.58 -3.07
N SER A 73 2.79 -8.15 -4.24
CA SER A 73 1.81 -8.16 -5.31
C SER A 73 1.97 -9.38 -6.19
N ASP A 74 0.88 -9.98 -6.64
CA ASP A 74 0.88 -11.06 -7.63
C ASP A 74 0.79 -10.54 -9.08
N SER A 75 0.76 -9.21 -9.26
CA SER A 75 0.72 -8.54 -10.56
C SER A 75 2.11 -8.22 -11.09
N TRP A 76 2.53 -8.88 -12.17
CA TRP A 76 3.78 -8.55 -12.85
C TRP A 76 3.84 -7.08 -13.31
N ILE A 77 2.70 -6.52 -13.76
CA ILE A 77 2.62 -5.10 -14.16
C ILE A 77 2.91 -4.19 -12.97
N SER A 78 2.43 -4.53 -11.77
CA SER A 78 2.73 -3.76 -10.56
C SER A 78 4.22 -3.82 -10.22
N HIS A 79 4.88 -4.98 -10.32
CA HIS A 79 6.32 -5.09 -10.11
C HIS A 79 7.11 -4.20 -11.06
N ALA A 80 6.79 -4.26 -12.36
CA ALA A 80 7.44 -3.45 -13.37
C ALA A 80 7.18 -1.95 -13.18
N ALA A 81 5.96 -1.56 -12.77
CA ALA A 81 5.60 -0.18 -12.50
C ALA A 81 6.31 0.38 -11.27
N ILE A 82 6.47 -0.41 -10.22
CA ILE A 82 7.21 -0.03 -9.00
C ILE A 82 8.67 0.26 -9.37
N GLU A 83 9.33 -0.63 -10.10
CA GLU A 83 10.71 -0.44 -10.55
C GLU A 83 10.84 0.83 -11.41
N GLN A 84 9.95 1.00 -12.41
CA GLN A 84 9.92 2.19 -13.26
C GLN A 84 9.78 3.47 -12.44
N ASN A 85 8.87 3.53 -11.48
CA ASN A 85 8.60 4.76 -10.72
C ASN A 85 9.65 5.03 -9.64
N LEU A 86 10.31 4.03 -9.09
CA LEU A 86 11.51 4.24 -8.27
C LEU A 86 12.62 4.90 -9.09
N ASP A 87 12.87 4.43 -10.31
CA ASP A 87 13.87 4.98 -11.21
C ASP A 87 13.52 6.42 -11.66
N GLU A 88 12.28 6.67 -12.07
CA GLU A 88 11.79 8.01 -12.47
C GLU A 88 11.94 9.07 -11.36
N ASN A 89 11.89 8.69 -10.12
CA ASN A 89 12.07 9.58 -8.97
C ASN A 89 13.49 9.53 -8.38
N GLU A 90 14.42 8.84 -9.03
CA GLU A 90 15.81 8.67 -8.55
C GLU A 90 15.90 8.14 -7.11
N LEU A 91 14.96 7.25 -6.75
CA LEU A 91 14.87 6.67 -5.41
C LEU A 91 15.70 5.38 -5.30
N SER A 92 16.35 5.20 -4.15
CA SER A 92 17.13 3.99 -3.89
C SER A 92 16.25 2.74 -3.83
N THR A 93 16.74 1.65 -4.41
CA THR A 93 16.13 0.32 -4.36
C THR A 93 16.78 -0.59 -3.31
N GLU A 94 17.82 -0.15 -2.62
CA GLU A 94 18.60 -0.97 -1.70
C GLU A 94 17.80 -1.54 -0.53
N GLN A 95 16.81 -0.78 -0.06
CA GLN A 95 15.95 -1.15 1.06
C GLN A 95 14.54 -1.57 0.62
N VAL A 96 14.33 -1.75 -0.69
CA VAL A 96 13.04 -2.12 -1.26
C VAL A 96 13.11 -3.53 -1.83
N LYS A 97 12.26 -4.41 -1.30
CA LYS A 97 12.05 -5.76 -1.82
C LYS A 97 10.63 -5.87 -2.38
N VAL A 98 10.52 -6.31 -3.62
CA VAL A 98 9.23 -6.60 -4.27
C VAL A 98 9.12 -8.12 -4.43
N GLN A 99 8.01 -8.70 -3.97
CA GLN A 99 7.77 -10.14 -4.00
C GLN A 99 6.33 -10.48 -4.36
N ASP A 100 6.10 -11.73 -4.75
CA ASP A 100 4.78 -12.27 -4.99
C ASP A 100 4.05 -12.68 -3.68
N CYS A 101 2.78 -13.07 -3.80
CA CYS A 101 1.94 -13.46 -2.67
C CYS A 101 2.27 -14.85 -2.08
N LEU A 102 3.20 -15.61 -2.68
CA LEU A 102 3.61 -16.94 -2.21
C LEU A 102 4.89 -16.89 -1.36
N ALA A 103 5.66 -15.82 -1.48
CA ALA A 103 6.88 -15.65 -0.70
C ALA A 103 6.56 -15.37 0.77
N ALA A 104 7.46 -15.82 1.66
CA ALA A 104 7.32 -15.56 3.09
C ALA A 104 7.34 -14.06 3.41
N LEU A 105 6.49 -13.64 4.33
CA LEU A 105 6.46 -12.26 4.81
C LEU A 105 7.62 -12.00 5.78
N PRO A 106 8.11 -10.74 5.86
CA PRO A 106 9.11 -10.38 6.85
C PRO A 106 8.54 -10.49 8.27
N GLU A 107 9.42 -10.61 9.24
CA GLU A 107 9.09 -10.55 10.67
C GLU A 107 9.36 -9.15 11.23
N ASN A 108 8.84 -8.87 12.43
CA ASN A 108 9.05 -7.59 13.15
C ASN A 108 8.63 -6.37 12.32
N ILE A 109 7.40 -6.38 11.84
CA ILE A 109 6.84 -5.32 11.00
C ILE A 109 6.31 -4.19 11.87
N ASP A 110 6.72 -2.95 11.60
CA ASP A 110 6.25 -1.75 12.29
C ASP A 110 4.95 -1.22 11.69
N LEU A 111 4.87 -1.21 10.36
CA LEU A 111 3.74 -0.66 9.61
C LEU A 111 3.33 -1.58 8.47
N VAL A 112 2.05 -1.85 8.37
CA VAL A 112 1.43 -2.56 7.24
C VAL A 112 0.48 -1.61 6.52
N LEU A 113 0.65 -1.48 5.21
CA LEU A 113 -0.22 -0.72 4.33
C LEU A 113 -0.88 -1.68 3.33
N ILE A 114 -2.20 -1.67 3.25
CA ILE A 114 -2.94 -2.58 2.37
C ILE A 114 -3.83 -1.77 1.42
N LYS A 115 -3.57 -1.88 0.14
CA LYS A 115 -4.57 -1.53 -0.87
C LYS A 115 -5.50 -2.74 -0.97
N ILE A 116 -6.74 -2.57 -0.53
CA ILE A 116 -7.71 -3.67 -0.45
C ILE A 116 -8.00 -4.17 -1.87
N PRO A 117 -7.72 -5.45 -2.19
CA PRO A 117 -7.98 -6.00 -3.50
C PRO A 117 -9.48 -6.21 -3.72
N ARG A 118 -9.92 -6.24 -4.97
CA ARG A 118 -11.32 -6.50 -5.32
C ARG A 118 -11.77 -7.93 -5.00
N THR A 119 -10.84 -8.87 -5.03
CA THR A 119 -11.09 -10.29 -4.80
C THR A 119 -10.98 -10.61 -3.32
N LEU A 120 -12.09 -11.00 -2.69
CA LEU A 120 -12.11 -11.36 -1.26
C LEU A 120 -11.20 -12.55 -0.94
N SER A 121 -11.05 -13.53 -1.82
CA SER A 121 -10.16 -14.67 -1.61
C SER A 121 -8.69 -14.27 -1.56
N LEU A 122 -8.26 -13.30 -2.37
CA LEU A 122 -6.90 -12.75 -2.28
C LEU A 122 -6.71 -11.98 -0.96
N LEU A 123 -7.67 -11.15 -0.59
CA LEU A 123 -7.63 -10.44 0.69
C LEU A 123 -7.54 -11.43 1.85
N GLU A 124 -8.36 -12.46 1.87
CA GLU A 124 -8.35 -13.49 2.92
C GLU A 124 -7.00 -14.19 3.02
N HIS A 125 -6.40 -14.57 1.89
CA HIS A 125 -5.06 -15.16 1.84
C HIS A 125 -4.02 -14.22 2.46
N GLN A 126 -4.02 -12.95 2.05
CA GLN A 126 -3.08 -11.95 2.55
C GLN A 126 -3.23 -11.71 4.06
N LEU A 127 -4.47 -11.59 4.56
CA LEU A 127 -4.76 -11.40 5.97
C LEU A 127 -4.40 -12.65 6.80
N ALA A 128 -4.62 -13.84 6.27
CA ALA A 128 -4.23 -15.09 6.93
C ALA A 128 -2.71 -15.17 7.10
N MET A 129 -1.94 -14.87 6.06
CA MET A 129 -0.47 -14.81 6.15
C MET A 129 -0.01 -13.74 7.14
N LEU A 130 -0.61 -12.55 7.07
CA LEU A 130 -0.27 -11.40 7.90
C LEU A 130 -0.50 -11.69 9.39
N SER A 131 -1.56 -12.43 9.74
CA SER A 131 -1.89 -12.77 11.13
C SER A 131 -0.80 -13.55 11.87
N HIS A 132 0.10 -14.21 11.14
CA HIS A 132 1.22 -14.97 11.72
C HIS A 132 2.46 -14.12 12.02
N VAL A 133 2.56 -12.92 11.46
CA VAL A 133 3.78 -12.09 11.54
C VAL A 133 3.57 -10.75 12.24
N VAL A 134 2.31 -10.31 12.40
CA VAL A 134 2.00 -9.08 13.11
C VAL A 134 1.93 -9.28 14.62
N THR A 135 2.17 -8.21 15.35
CA THR A 135 2.09 -8.14 16.81
C THR A 135 1.23 -6.96 17.24
N SER A 136 0.98 -6.83 18.54
CA SER A 136 0.29 -5.65 19.10
C SER A 136 1.00 -4.31 18.84
N ASN A 137 2.26 -4.35 18.46
CA ASN A 137 3.05 -3.15 18.14
C ASN A 137 3.02 -2.80 16.63
N THR A 138 2.43 -3.66 15.81
CA THR A 138 2.30 -3.42 14.37
C THR A 138 1.11 -2.50 14.09
N THR A 139 1.33 -1.39 13.42
CA THR A 139 0.24 -0.52 12.93
C THR A 139 -0.22 -1.01 11.55
N ILE A 140 -1.53 -1.18 11.38
CA ILE A 140 -2.11 -1.66 10.12
C ILE A 140 -3.09 -0.61 9.60
N ILE A 141 -2.91 -0.19 8.36
CA ILE A 141 -3.81 0.74 7.66
C ILE A 141 -4.15 0.13 6.31
N ALA A 142 -5.43 -0.11 6.07
CA ALA A 142 -5.91 -0.58 4.79
C ALA A 142 -6.81 0.47 4.14
N GLY A 143 -6.80 0.58 2.83
CA GLY A 143 -7.58 1.57 2.12
C GLY A 143 -8.16 1.08 0.81
N ALA A 144 -9.34 1.59 0.46
CA ALA A 144 -10.00 1.39 -0.81
C ALA A 144 -11.02 2.51 -1.05
N LYS A 145 -11.65 2.50 -2.24
CA LYS A 145 -12.86 3.31 -2.46
C LYS A 145 -13.94 2.85 -1.49
N ALA A 146 -14.67 3.79 -0.88
CA ALA A 146 -15.69 3.49 0.13
C ALA A 146 -16.75 2.50 -0.35
N LYS A 147 -17.11 2.55 -1.65
CA LYS A 147 -18.05 1.63 -2.26
C LYS A 147 -17.56 0.18 -2.35
N ASP A 148 -16.25 -0.04 -2.27
CA ASP A 148 -15.63 -1.37 -2.38
C ASP A 148 -15.38 -2.01 -1.01
N ILE A 149 -15.66 -1.28 0.08
CA ILE A 149 -15.56 -1.79 1.45
C ILE A 149 -16.95 -2.25 1.89
N HIS A 150 -17.15 -3.56 1.91
CA HIS A 150 -18.38 -4.22 2.31
C HIS A 150 -18.29 -4.81 3.72
N ASN A 151 -19.41 -5.23 4.29
CA ASN A 151 -19.42 -5.95 5.59
C ASN A 151 -18.58 -7.22 5.54
N SER A 152 -18.57 -7.93 4.41
CA SER A 152 -17.71 -9.10 4.19
C SER A 152 -16.21 -8.77 4.24
N THR A 153 -15.82 -7.58 3.76
CA THR A 153 -14.45 -7.09 3.85
C THR A 153 -14.06 -6.87 5.31
N LEU A 154 -14.88 -6.15 6.07
CA LEU A 154 -14.64 -5.89 7.50
C LEU A 154 -14.59 -7.17 8.31
N ALA A 155 -15.47 -8.14 8.02
CA ALA A 155 -15.50 -9.44 8.70
C ALA A 155 -14.19 -10.23 8.50
N LEU A 156 -13.53 -10.11 7.35
CA LEU A 156 -12.21 -10.73 7.13
C LEU A 156 -11.13 -10.08 7.99
N PHE A 157 -11.09 -8.75 8.09
CA PHE A 157 -10.15 -8.06 8.97
C PHE A 157 -10.36 -8.46 10.43
N GLU A 158 -11.61 -8.48 10.91
CA GLU A 158 -11.93 -8.90 12.27
C GLU A 158 -11.55 -10.36 12.54
N LYS A 159 -11.78 -11.25 11.58
CA LYS A 159 -11.46 -12.68 11.70
C LYS A 159 -9.96 -12.93 11.88
N TYR A 160 -9.11 -12.22 11.17
CA TYR A 160 -7.67 -12.50 11.12
C TYR A 160 -6.82 -11.56 11.97
N LEU A 161 -7.24 -10.32 12.17
CA LEU A 161 -6.44 -9.28 12.83
C LEU A 161 -7.07 -8.74 14.12
N GLY A 162 -8.37 -8.98 14.35
CA GLY A 162 -9.07 -8.55 15.56
C GLY A 162 -9.90 -7.29 15.38
N GLU A 163 -10.10 -6.52 16.44
CA GLU A 163 -10.99 -5.35 16.43
C GLU A 163 -10.62 -4.38 15.29
N THR A 164 -11.64 -4.02 14.52
CA THR A 164 -11.48 -3.24 13.29
C THR A 164 -12.29 -1.96 13.36
N LYS A 165 -11.66 -0.84 12.99
CA LYS A 165 -12.29 0.50 12.93
C LYS A 165 -12.20 1.05 11.52
N THR A 166 -13.19 1.85 11.14
CA THR A 166 -13.20 2.52 9.84
C THR A 166 -13.15 4.04 10.00
N SER A 167 -12.44 4.71 9.09
CA SER A 167 -12.42 6.15 9.01
C SER A 167 -13.73 6.73 8.42
N LEU A 168 -13.89 8.03 8.51
CA LEU A 168 -14.83 8.74 7.63
C LEU A 168 -14.33 8.68 6.17
N ALA A 169 -15.24 8.77 5.22
CA ALA A 169 -14.87 8.82 3.81
C ALA A 169 -14.26 10.18 3.45
N LYS A 170 -13.11 10.15 2.75
CA LYS A 170 -12.47 11.32 2.13
C LYS A 170 -12.25 11.06 0.65
N LYS A 171 -12.65 12.00 -0.23
CA LYS A 171 -12.56 11.86 -1.70
C LYS A 171 -13.07 10.50 -2.21
N LYS A 172 -14.19 10.01 -1.64
CA LYS A 172 -14.80 8.69 -1.91
C LYS A 172 -13.94 7.48 -1.51
N SER A 173 -12.88 7.64 -0.76
CA SER A 173 -12.08 6.57 -0.17
C SER A 173 -12.27 6.49 1.34
N ARG A 174 -12.05 5.31 1.91
CA ARG A 174 -12.15 5.02 3.34
C ARG A 174 -10.99 4.13 3.77
N LEU A 175 -10.56 4.28 5.01
CA LEU A 175 -9.52 3.46 5.62
C LEU A 175 -10.12 2.50 6.66
N ILE A 176 -9.38 1.43 6.89
CA ILE A 176 -9.59 0.41 7.94
C ILE A 176 -8.31 0.37 8.80
N PHE A 177 -8.53 0.35 10.12
CA PHE A 177 -7.46 0.28 11.13
C PHE A 177 -7.64 -0.93 12.02
#